data_2bb2f05083159b805c259203bbc05f17
#
_entry.id   2bb2f05083159b805c259203bbc05f17
#
_cell.length_a   1.000
_cell.length_b   1.000
_cell.length_c   1.000
_cell.angle_alpha   90.00
_cell.angle_beta   90.00
_cell.angle_gamma   90.00
#
_symmetry.space_group_name_H-M   'P 1'
#
loop_
_entity.id
_entity.type
_entity.pdbx_description
1 polymer ?
#
loop_
_entity_poly.entity_id
_entity_poly.type
_entity_poly.pdbx_seq_one_letter_code
_entity_poly.pdbx_strand_id
1 'polypeptide(L)'
;MADTLLDRRLALDKLLLAIVKERCGSENVYYQPKNGLAMNYPCICYERSKIGNVAADDNVYLQRFFYTLTVIDPKPDSPMVLAASRLPRCGHDRHFVSDGLHHDTFTIYY
;
A
#
# COMPACT_ATOMS: atom_id res chain seq x y z
N MET A 1 -16.16 -9.35 -17.40
CA MET A 1 -15.58 -8.41 -16.43
C MET A 1 -14.07 -8.63 -16.37
N ALA A 2 -13.31 -7.63 -16.68
CA ALA A 2 -11.86 -7.75 -16.62
C ALA A 2 -11.38 -7.69 -15.17
N ASP A 3 -10.63 -8.69 -14.75
CA ASP A 3 -10.05 -8.76 -13.42
C ASP A 3 -8.54 -8.89 -13.58
N THR A 4 -7.92 -7.81 -14.03
CA THR A 4 -6.51 -7.74 -14.33
C THR A 4 -5.71 -7.19 -13.15
N LEU A 5 -4.38 -7.34 -13.21
CA LEU A 5 -3.49 -6.72 -12.24
C LEU A 5 -3.70 -5.21 -12.20
N LEU A 6 -3.88 -4.59 -13.36
CA LEU A 6 -4.12 -3.15 -13.45
C LEU A 6 -5.42 -2.76 -12.76
N ASP A 7 -6.50 -3.51 -12.98
CA ASP A 7 -7.78 -3.23 -12.34
C ASP A 7 -7.69 -3.30 -10.83
N ARG A 8 -7.00 -4.33 -10.31
CA ARG A 8 -6.79 -4.49 -8.88
C ARG A 8 -5.96 -3.35 -8.31
N ARG A 9 -4.88 -2.99 -9.00
CA ARG A 9 -4.02 -1.90 -8.57
C ARG A 9 -4.75 -0.57 -8.54
N LEU A 10 -5.53 -0.28 -9.57
CA LEU A 10 -6.28 0.99 -9.62
C LEU A 10 -7.34 1.07 -8.52
N ALA A 11 -7.98 -0.04 -8.19
CA ALA A 11 -8.93 -0.09 -7.08
C ALA A 11 -8.23 0.16 -5.74
N LEU A 12 -7.07 -0.46 -5.53
CA LEU A 12 -6.26 -0.22 -4.34
C LEU A 12 -5.79 1.24 -4.27
N ASP A 13 -5.34 1.78 -5.40
CA ASP A 13 -4.88 3.17 -5.48
C ASP A 13 -5.96 4.15 -4.99
N LYS A 14 -7.21 3.93 -5.39
CA LYS A 14 -8.32 4.76 -4.92
C LYS A 14 -8.51 4.71 -3.42
N LEU A 15 -8.37 3.52 -2.82
CA LEU A 15 -8.48 3.38 -1.37
C LEU A 15 -7.37 4.15 -0.66
N LEU A 16 -6.14 4.02 -1.15
CA LEU A 16 -4.99 4.70 -0.56
C LEU A 16 -5.10 6.21 -0.71
N LEU A 17 -5.53 6.67 -1.88
CA LEU A 17 -5.73 8.09 -2.15
C LEU A 17 -6.78 8.68 -1.22
N ALA A 18 -7.86 7.95 -0.96
CA ALA A 18 -8.90 8.39 -0.02
C ALA A 18 -8.34 8.57 1.39
N ILE A 19 -7.47 7.66 1.84
CA ILE A 19 -6.82 7.76 3.15
C ILE A 19 -5.96 9.02 3.23
N VAL A 20 -5.12 9.25 2.22
CA VAL A 20 -4.22 10.40 2.22
C VAL A 20 -5.00 11.71 2.18
N LYS A 21 -6.03 11.80 1.36
CA LYS A 21 -6.88 12.99 1.28
C LYS A 21 -7.59 13.27 2.60
N GLU A 22 -8.18 12.24 3.19
CA GLU A 22 -8.98 12.38 4.40
C GLU A 22 -8.12 12.71 5.61
N ARG A 23 -6.93 12.08 5.73
CA ARG A 23 -6.09 12.21 6.91
C ARG A 23 -5.05 13.32 6.82
N CYS A 24 -4.60 13.65 5.63
CA CYS A 24 -3.51 14.62 5.43
C CYS A 24 -3.86 15.76 4.47
N GLY A 25 -4.97 15.68 3.77
CA GLY A 25 -5.41 16.72 2.84
C GLY A 25 -4.57 16.81 1.58
N SER A 26 -3.84 15.76 1.21
CA SER A 26 -3.00 15.73 0.01
C SER A 26 -3.33 14.54 -0.87
N GLU A 27 -2.63 14.39 -1.98
CA GLU A 27 -2.83 13.28 -2.91
C GLU A 27 -1.52 12.51 -3.14
N ASN A 28 -0.65 12.45 -2.14
CA ASN A 28 0.67 11.88 -2.26
C ASN A 28 0.64 10.35 -2.15
N VAL A 29 0.31 9.68 -3.24
CA VAL A 29 0.31 8.23 -3.37
C VAL A 29 1.21 7.87 -4.53
N TYR A 30 2.21 7.02 -4.30
CA TYR A 30 3.21 6.64 -5.30
C TYR A 30 3.24 5.12 -5.48
N TYR A 31 3.13 4.67 -6.73
CA TYR A 31 3.24 3.26 -7.05
C TYR A 31 4.61 2.96 -7.63
N GLN A 32 5.36 2.07 -6.97
CA GLN A 32 6.69 1.65 -7.38
C GLN A 32 7.58 2.84 -7.79
N PRO A 33 7.77 3.81 -6.88
CA PRO A 33 8.53 5.01 -7.24
C PRO A 33 9.96 4.67 -7.62
N LYS A 34 10.46 5.37 -8.64
CA LYS A 34 11.84 5.18 -9.10
C LYS A 34 12.83 5.73 -8.08
N ASN A 35 14.02 5.14 -8.06
CA ASN A 35 15.12 5.66 -7.25
C ASN A 35 15.41 7.11 -7.64
N GLY A 36 15.58 7.97 -6.66
CA GLY A 36 15.85 9.38 -6.87
C GLY A 36 14.61 10.23 -7.17
N LEU A 37 13.43 9.63 -7.18
CA LEU A 37 12.19 10.40 -7.31
C LEU A 37 11.99 11.26 -6.07
N ALA A 38 11.78 12.56 -6.28
CA ALA A 38 11.43 13.46 -5.20
C ALA A 38 9.97 13.25 -4.82
N MET A 39 9.72 12.80 -3.59
CA MET A 39 8.38 12.57 -3.08
C MET A 39 8.01 13.63 -2.06
N ASN A 40 6.74 13.98 -2.03
CA ASN A 40 6.21 14.89 -1.02
C ASN A 40 5.67 14.09 0.16
N TYR A 41 5.95 14.54 1.36
CA TYR A 41 5.51 13.87 2.58
C TYR A 41 4.51 14.72 3.34
N PRO A 42 3.56 14.10 4.07
CA PRO A 42 3.34 12.67 4.23
C PRO A 42 2.82 12.01 2.95
N CYS A 43 3.09 10.71 2.81
CA CYS A 43 2.67 9.98 1.61
C CYS A 43 2.48 8.49 1.91
N ILE A 44 1.89 7.79 0.95
CA ILE A 44 1.84 6.33 0.95
C ILE A 44 2.49 5.87 -0.35
N CYS A 45 3.51 5.02 -0.21
CA CYS A 45 4.12 4.33 -1.35
C CYS A 45 3.65 2.88 -1.32
N TYR A 46 3.44 2.29 -2.49
CA TYR A 46 3.08 0.88 -2.54
C TYR A 46 3.71 0.21 -3.76
N GLU A 47 3.92 -1.09 -3.62
CA GLU A 47 4.46 -1.89 -4.72
C GLU A 47 3.88 -3.30 -4.63
N ARG A 48 3.80 -3.97 -5.78
CA ARG A 48 3.39 -5.37 -5.79
C ARG A 48 4.53 -6.23 -5.29
N SER A 49 4.25 -7.09 -4.30
CA SER A 49 5.26 -7.97 -3.74
C SER A 49 5.24 -9.35 -4.37
N LYS A 50 4.05 -9.93 -4.53
CA LYS A 50 3.93 -11.27 -5.13
C LYS A 50 2.50 -11.57 -5.56
N ILE A 51 2.34 -12.62 -6.33
CA ILE A 51 1.04 -13.21 -6.66
C ILE A 51 1.01 -14.59 -5.97
N GLY A 52 0.03 -14.77 -5.09
CA GLY A 52 -0.19 -16.05 -4.43
C GLY A 52 -1.25 -16.85 -5.17
N ASN A 53 -0.96 -18.13 -5.43
CA ASN A 53 -1.89 -19.02 -6.10
C ASN A 53 -2.30 -20.14 -5.17
N VAL A 54 -3.60 -20.46 -5.20
CA VAL A 54 -4.11 -21.68 -4.59
C VAL A 54 -4.56 -22.59 -5.72
N ALA A 55 -3.95 -23.77 -5.84
CA ALA A 55 -4.22 -24.71 -6.92
C ALA A 55 -5.26 -25.75 -6.51
N ALA A 56 -6.08 -26.16 -7.48
CA ALA A 56 -6.99 -27.29 -7.33
C ALA A 56 -6.95 -28.06 -8.63
N ASP A 57 -6.72 -29.38 -8.58
CA ASP A 57 -6.65 -30.25 -9.74
C ASP A 57 -5.67 -29.73 -10.80
N ASP A 58 -4.48 -29.30 -10.37
CA ASP A 58 -3.41 -28.77 -11.20
C ASP A 58 -3.75 -27.46 -11.93
N ASN A 59 -4.87 -26.85 -11.59
CA ASN A 59 -5.27 -25.55 -12.13
C ASN A 59 -5.27 -24.50 -11.05
N VAL A 60 -5.04 -23.24 -11.44
CA VAL A 60 -5.16 -22.14 -10.50
C VAL A 60 -6.62 -21.95 -10.13
N TYR A 61 -6.91 -22.11 -8.84
CA TYR A 61 -8.25 -21.96 -8.31
C TYR A 61 -8.50 -20.55 -7.78
N LEU A 62 -7.51 -20.00 -7.08
CA LEU A 62 -7.62 -18.68 -6.47
C LEU A 62 -6.28 -17.97 -6.58
N GLN A 63 -6.34 -16.68 -6.93
CA GLN A 63 -5.16 -15.82 -6.95
C GLN A 63 -5.32 -14.68 -5.96
N ARG A 64 -4.23 -14.33 -5.28
CA ARG A 64 -4.17 -13.17 -4.41
C ARG A 64 -2.99 -12.31 -4.83
N PHE A 65 -3.26 -11.03 -5.02
CA PHE A 65 -2.23 -10.06 -5.39
C PHE A 65 -1.79 -9.32 -4.13
N PHE A 66 -0.54 -9.55 -3.73
CA PHE A 66 0.02 -8.97 -2.52
C PHE A 66 0.78 -7.70 -2.84
N TYR A 67 0.57 -6.69 -2.02
CA TYR A 67 1.25 -5.40 -2.13
C TYR A 67 1.89 -5.06 -0.79
N THR A 68 3.04 -4.39 -0.86
CA THR A 68 3.67 -3.79 0.31
C THR A 68 3.33 -2.31 0.30
N LEU A 69 2.71 -1.84 1.38
CA LEU A 69 2.40 -0.43 1.57
C LEU A 69 3.42 0.16 2.54
N THR A 70 3.87 1.37 2.27
CA THR A 70 4.72 2.11 3.21
C THR A 70 4.11 3.48 3.43
N VAL A 71 3.73 3.75 4.67
CA VAL A 71 3.26 5.07 5.09
C VAL A 71 4.48 5.84 5.59
N ILE A 72 4.77 6.98 4.99
CA ILE A 72 5.93 7.80 5.33
C ILE A 72 5.45 9.16 5.79
N ASP A 73 5.81 9.55 7.02
CA ASP A 73 5.36 10.79 7.63
C ASP A 73 6.48 11.36 8.50
N PRO A 74 6.74 12.67 8.44
CA PRO A 74 7.65 13.32 9.38
C PRO A 74 7.21 13.22 10.84
N LYS A 75 5.92 13.01 11.08
CA LYS A 75 5.35 12.90 12.43
C LYS A 75 5.35 11.45 12.90
N PRO A 76 5.71 11.17 14.16
CA PRO A 76 5.77 9.79 14.66
C PRO A 76 4.40 9.12 14.75
N ASP A 77 3.33 9.89 14.95
CA ASP A 77 1.99 9.36 15.13
C ASP A 77 1.11 9.74 13.95
N SER A 78 1.47 9.26 12.76
CA SER A 78 0.73 9.58 11.55
C SER A 78 -0.71 9.07 11.61
N PRO A 79 -1.69 9.92 11.29
CA PRO A 79 -3.10 9.50 11.25
C PRO A 79 -3.38 8.47 10.15
N MET A 80 -2.50 8.37 9.17
CA MET A 80 -2.65 7.38 8.10
C MET A 80 -2.38 5.96 8.55
N VAL A 81 -1.56 5.76 9.59
CA VAL A 81 -1.15 4.43 10.04
C VAL A 81 -2.36 3.61 10.51
N LEU A 82 -3.19 4.18 11.39
CA LEU A 82 -4.38 3.48 11.85
C LEU A 82 -5.37 3.24 10.72
N ALA A 83 -5.55 4.22 9.84
CA ALA A 83 -6.44 4.07 8.70
C ALA A 83 -6.00 2.93 7.79
N ALA A 84 -4.69 2.84 7.49
CA ALA A 84 -4.15 1.75 6.69
C ALA A 84 -4.30 0.40 7.39
N SER A 85 -4.04 0.35 8.69
CA SER A 85 -4.12 -0.89 9.47
C SER A 85 -5.54 -1.47 9.53
N ARG A 86 -6.54 -0.62 9.32
CA ARG A 86 -7.95 -1.03 9.36
C ARG A 86 -8.50 -1.46 8.01
N LEU A 87 -7.70 -1.37 6.96
CA LEU A 87 -8.13 -1.88 5.65
C LEU A 87 -8.31 -3.39 5.71
N PRO A 88 -9.34 -3.94 5.01
CA PRO A 88 -9.52 -5.39 4.95
C PRO A 88 -8.28 -6.05 4.36
N ARG A 89 -7.91 -7.21 4.90
CA ARG A 89 -6.81 -8.03 4.41
C ARG A 89 -5.45 -7.34 4.48
N CYS A 90 -5.29 -6.41 5.43
CA CYS A 90 -4.08 -5.62 5.62
C CYS A 90 -3.50 -5.89 7.00
N GLY A 91 -2.21 -6.13 7.06
CA GLY A 91 -1.49 -6.34 8.32
C GLY A 91 -0.27 -5.44 8.43
N HIS A 92 -0.04 -4.90 9.62
CA HIS A 92 1.14 -4.10 9.90
C HIS A 92 2.37 -4.98 10.05
N ASP A 93 3.47 -4.63 9.39
CA ASP A 93 4.70 -5.40 9.46
C ASP A 93 5.69 -4.79 10.44
N ARG A 94 6.09 -3.53 10.24
CA ARG A 94 7.06 -2.89 11.13
C ARG A 94 7.04 -1.37 11.01
N HIS A 95 7.67 -0.73 11.99
CA HIS A 95 7.91 0.70 12.02
C HIS A 95 9.41 0.96 12.12
N PHE A 96 9.92 1.93 11.37
CA PHE A 96 11.32 2.35 11.47
C PHE A 96 11.45 3.81 11.07
N VAL A 97 12.61 4.40 11.40
CA VAL A 97 12.91 5.80 11.08
C VAL A 97 14.12 5.84 10.16
N SER A 98 14.00 6.62 9.09
CA SER A 98 15.09 6.84 8.15
C SER A 98 15.04 8.29 7.67
N ASP A 99 16.16 8.99 7.71
CA ASP A 99 16.29 10.40 7.28
C ASP A 99 15.26 11.33 7.96
N GLY A 100 14.98 11.09 9.24
CA GLY A 100 14.01 11.88 9.98
C GLY A 100 12.55 11.61 9.63
N LEU A 101 12.28 10.59 8.81
CA LEU A 101 10.95 10.21 8.41
C LEU A 101 10.55 8.89 9.05
N HIS A 102 9.33 8.84 9.54
CA HIS A 102 8.77 7.63 10.15
C HIS A 102 8.11 6.76 9.07
N HIS A 103 8.53 5.51 9.00
CA HIS A 103 8.02 4.54 8.02
C HIS A 103 7.26 3.45 8.73
N ASP A 104 6.04 3.17 8.28
CA ASP A 104 5.25 2.02 8.71
C ASP A 104 4.93 1.18 7.50
N THR A 105 5.34 -0.09 7.52
CA THR A 105 5.11 -0.99 6.41
C THR A 105 3.98 -1.95 6.70
N PHE A 106 3.22 -2.26 5.66
CA PHE A 106 2.06 -3.13 5.72
C PHE A 106 2.08 -4.09 4.55
N THR A 107 1.47 -5.25 4.74
CA THR A 107 1.18 -6.18 3.65
C THR A 107 -0.33 -6.26 3.48
N ILE A 108 -0.78 -6.09 2.26
CA ILE A 108 -2.20 -6.19 1.91
C ILE A 108 -2.34 -7.08 0.68
N TYR A 109 -3.38 -7.90 0.64
CA TYR A 109 -3.75 -8.56 -0.61
C TYR A 109 -5.11 -8.02 -1.08
N TYR A 110 -5.15 -7.77 -2.38
CA TYR A 110 -6.30 -7.03 -2.92
C TYR A 110 -6.78 -7.59 -4.26
#